data_9f2662dc3599214359cd690c36312eb6
#
_entry.id   9f2662dc3599214359cd690c36312eb6
#
_cell.length_a   1.000
_cell.length_b   1.000
_cell.length_c   1.000
_cell.angle_alpha   90.00
_cell.angle_beta   90.00
_cell.angle_gamma   90.00
#
_symmetry.space_group_name_H-M   'P 1'
#
loop_
_entity.id
_entity.type
_entity.pdbx_description
1 polymer ?
#
loop_
_entity_poly.entity_id
_entity_poly.type
_entity_poly.pdbx_seq_one_letter_code
_entity_poly.pdbx_strand_id
1 'polypeptide(L)'
;MKKKKALLKIILIPVLVIVLIQGTVPFMTLVFSGIKENLENNTIQMDEHMIEKSQVVLQNDMSEKWRAVYKESDGLDEKLSEILKTNGMSVQEFLGSEELQKSYLSKVFPGLVESLQYGTASGIYLIMANEQPTDQAAKYQGFFVRDSDPQTRISSNTDLLLERGNKQLAHSLSISLDNAWSSDFEFQGNEVRASDDFFYKPYLAALEYKDSNMVDLGYWAEPFILEDNYMDNHEMITYSVPLLHNGEI
;
A
#
# COMPACT_ATOMS: atom_id res chain seq x y z
N MET A 1 41.60 6.93 -81.33
CA MET A 1 40.70 7.59 -80.37
C MET A 1 39.91 6.64 -79.42
N LYS A 2 39.46 5.43 -79.86
CA LYS A 2 38.68 4.50 -79.00
C LYS A 2 39.42 3.97 -77.76
N LYS A 3 40.73 3.68 -77.81
CA LYS A 3 41.55 3.17 -76.70
C LYS A 3 41.70 4.21 -75.55
N LYS A 4 41.86 5.50 -75.86
CA LYS A 4 41.97 6.55 -74.82
C LYS A 4 40.66 6.73 -74.01
N LYS A 5 39.46 6.59 -74.63
CA LYS A 5 38.19 6.63 -73.98
C LYS A 5 37.94 5.44 -73.05
N ALA A 6 38.42 4.25 -73.42
CA ALA A 6 38.31 3.08 -72.55
C ALA A 6 39.23 3.18 -71.31
N LEU A 7 40.46 3.64 -71.50
CA LEU A 7 41.44 3.83 -70.42
C LEU A 7 40.92 4.88 -69.37
N LEU A 8 40.34 5.99 -69.86
CA LEU A 8 39.77 7.02 -69.01
C LEU A 8 38.63 6.47 -68.14
N LYS A 9 37.75 5.64 -68.71
CA LYS A 9 36.67 5.01 -67.94
C LYS A 9 37.17 4.01 -66.90
N ILE A 10 38.22 3.22 -67.22
CA ILE A 10 38.79 2.24 -66.30
C ILE A 10 39.46 2.89 -65.11
N ILE A 11 39.96 4.11 -65.21
CA ILE A 11 40.57 4.86 -64.10
C ILE A 11 39.54 5.76 -63.40
N LEU A 12 38.72 6.43 -64.17
CA LEU A 12 37.74 7.41 -63.62
C LEU A 12 36.68 6.76 -62.75
N ILE A 13 36.16 5.59 -63.15
CA ILE A 13 35.11 4.92 -62.43
C ILE A 13 35.59 4.47 -61.03
N PRO A 14 36.70 3.77 -60.83
CA PRO A 14 37.21 3.42 -59.52
C PRO A 14 37.51 4.64 -58.63
N VAL A 15 38.09 5.70 -59.20
CA VAL A 15 38.42 6.93 -58.48
C VAL A 15 37.11 7.59 -57.97
N LEU A 16 36.11 7.65 -58.85
CA LEU A 16 34.81 8.25 -58.45
C LEU A 16 34.10 7.40 -57.37
N VAL A 17 34.21 6.08 -57.46
CA VAL A 17 33.67 5.17 -56.41
C VAL A 17 34.42 5.34 -55.10
N ILE A 18 35.73 5.47 -55.11
CA ILE A 18 36.53 5.70 -53.88
C ILE A 18 36.15 7.05 -53.24
N VAL A 19 36.03 8.11 -54.01
CA VAL A 19 35.66 9.43 -53.53
C VAL A 19 34.23 9.42 -52.94
N LEU A 20 33.31 8.72 -53.58
CA LEU A 20 31.95 8.54 -53.04
C LEU A 20 31.98 7.79 -51.71
N ILE A 21 32.71 6.69 -51.60
CA ILE A 21 32.81 5.90 -50.37
C ILE A 21 33.47 6.75 -49.25
N GLN A 22 34.56 7.47 -49.56
CA GLN A 22 35.24 8.31 -48.59
C GLN A 22 34.40 9.50 -48.09
N GLY A 23 33.45 9.97 -48.89
CA GLY A 23 32.53 11.03 -48.48
C GLY A 23 31.28 10.53 -47.75
N THR A 24 30.72 9.43 -48.23
CA THR A 24 29.44 8.92 -47.69
C THR A 24 29.58 8.16 -46.34
N VAL A 25 30.64 7.39 -46.17
CA VAL A 25 30.86 6.59 -44.97
C VAL A 25 31.04 7.50 -43.71
N PRO A 26 31.93 8.50 -43.71
CA PRO A 26 32.05 9.40 -42.56
C PRO A 26 30.76 10.19 -42.27
N PHE A 27 30.05 10.64 -43.33
CA PHE A 27 28.79 11.34 -43.18
C PHE A 27 27.72 10.46 -42.52
N MET A 28 27.55 9.23 -43.00
CA MET A 28 26.66 8.24 -42.42
C MET A 28 27.00 7.97 -40.93
N THR A 29 28.29 7.81 -40.62
CA THR A 29 28.75 7.55 -39.25
C THR A 29 28.39 8.71 -38.33
N LEU A 30 28.57 9.95 -38.74
CA LEU A 30 28.21 11.14 -37.98
C LEU A 30 26.69 11.26 -37.76
N VAL A 31 25.89 11.00 -38.81
CA VAL A 31 24.44 11.05 -38.71
C VAL A 31 23.91 9.96 -37.77
N PHE A 32 24.38 8.71 -37.93
CA PHE A 32 23.93 7.62 -37.09
C PHE A 32 24.40 7.75 -35.64
N SER A 33 25.59 8.28 -35.35
CA SER A 33 26.04 8.54 -33.97
C SER A 33 25.22 9.63 -33.34
N GLY A 34 24.90 10.71 -34.02
CA GLY A 34 24.06 11.77 -33.51
C GLY A 34 22.61 11.34 -33.25
N ILE A 35 22.05 10.48 -34.12
CA ILE A 35 20.73 9.90 -33.92
C ILE A 35 20.72 8.98 -32.68
N LYS A 36 21.75 8.13 -32.55
CA LYS A 36 21.86 7.24 -31.39
C LYS A 36 21.94 7.99 -30.08
N GLU A 37 22.81 9.01 -30.01
CA GLU A 37 22.96 9.85 -28.78
C GLU A 37 21.67 10.59 -28.45
N ASN A 38 20.97 11.15 -29.43
CA ASN A 38 19.69 11.80 -29.22
C ASN A 38 18.59 10.82 -28.75
N LEU A 39 18.58 9.59 -29.27
CA LEU A 39 17.63 8.55 -28.83
C LEU A 39 17.94 8.11 -27.39
N GLU A 40 19.20 7.89 -27.04
CA GLU A 40 19.59 7.55 -25.66
C GLU A 40 19.21 8.66 -24.69
N ASN A 41 19.53 9.92 -25.01
CA ASN A 41 19.18 11.05 -24.15
C ASN A 41 17.67 11.24 -24.01
N ASN A 42 16.90 11.10 -25.10
CA ASN A 42 15.45 11.19 -25.05
C ASN A 42 14.84 10.04 -24.22
N THR A 43 15.40 8.82 -24.33
CA THR A 43 14.93 7.67 -23.54
C THR A 43 15.19 7.90 -22.05
N ILE A 44 16.39 8.35 -21.68
CA ILE A 44 16.73 8.67 -20.29
C ILE A 44 15.81 9.76 -19.74
N GLN A 45 15.58 10.83 -20.49
CA GLN A 45 14.66 11.89 -20.06
C GLN A 45 13.20 11.39 -19.91
N MET A 46 12.75 10.51 -20.80
CA MET A 46 11.41 9.90 -20.67
C MET A 46 11.33 9.01 -19.42
N ASP A 47 12.36 8.23 -19.14
CA ASP A 47 12.40 7.37 -17.96
C ASP A 47 12.45 8.21 -16.69
N GLU A 48 13.26 9.25 -16.63
CA GLU A 48 13.31 10.20 -15.50
C GLU A 48 11.94 10.85 -15.26
N HIS A 49 11.28 11.35 -16.31
CA HIS A 49 9.95 11.94 -16.19
C HIS A 49 8.88 10.92 -15.74
N MET A 50 8.97 9.66 -16.20
CA MET A 50 8.05 8.62 -15.75
C MET A 50 8.27 8.27 -14.28
N ILE A 51 9.52 8.18 -13.83
CA ILE A 51 9.87 7.96 -12.42
C ILE A 51 9.36 9.10 -11.56
N GLU A 52 9.67 10.35 -11.94
CA GLU A 52 9.22 11.54 -11.20
C GLU A 52 7.69 11.60 -11.09
N LYS A 53 6.99 11.37 -12.20
CA LYS A 53 5.52 11.33 -12.21
C LYS A 53 4.98 10.22 -11.32
N SER A 54 5.57 9.02 -11.38
CA SER A 54 5.16 7.90 -10.55
C SER A 54 5.41 8.17 -9.07
N GLN A 55 6.52 8.81 -8.73
CA GLN A 55 6.83 9.24 -7.37
C GLN A 55 5.79 10.23 -6.84
N VAL A 56 5.42 11.25 -7.63
CA VAL A 56 4.42 12.24 -7.23
C VAL A 56 3.05 11.59 -7.03
N VAL A 57 2.64 10.68 -7.91
CA VAL A 57 1.37 9.95 -7.78
C VAL A 57 1.38 9.12 -6.50
N LEU A 58 2.43 8.32 -6.29
CA LEU A 58 2.56 7.49 -5.09
C LEU A 58 2.55 8.34 -3.81
N GLN A 59 3.29 9.45 -3.78
CA GLN A 59 3.33 10.35 -2.63
C GLN A 59 1.97 10.97 -2.33
N ASN A 60 1.21 11.35 -3.36
CA ASN A 60 -0.14 11.88 -3.20
C ASN A 60 -1.09 10.80 -2.65
N ASP A 61 -1.05 9.59 -3.21
CA ASP A 61 -1.88 8.47 -2.74
C ASP A 61 -1.57 8.09 -1.29
N MET A 62 -0.29 8.03 -0.93
CA MET A 62 0.12 7.78 0.45
C MET A 62 -0.35 8.89 1.39
N SER A 63 -0.24 10.16 0.98
CA SER A 63 -0.69 11.31 1.77
C SER A 63 -2.20 11.34 1.95
N GLU A 64 -2.97 10.93 0.96
CA GLU A 64 -4.43 10.83 1.02
C GLU A 64 -4.86 9.75 2.04
N LYS A 65 -4.26 8.57 1.95
CA LYS A 65 -4.53 7.47 2.89
C LYS A 65 -4.17 7.84 4.33
N TRP A 66 -3.03 8.46 4.52
CA TRP A 66 -2.60 8.98 5.81
C TRP A 66 -3.61 9.95 6.43
N ARG A 67 -4.11 10.92 5.63
CA ARG A 67 -5.14 11.88 6.11
C ARG A 67 -6.46 11.21 6.44
N ALA A 68 -6.85 10.20 5.65
CA ALA A 68 -8.07 9.45 5.90
C ALA A 68 -7.99 8.71 7.23
N VAL A 69 -6.91 7.99 7.50
CA VAL A 69 -6.70 7.26 8.76
C VAL A 69 -6.70 8.22 9.96
N TYR A 70 -6.03 9.36 9.84
CA TYR A 70 -6.02 10.37 10.91
C TYR A 70 -7.43 10.89 11.24
N LYS A 71 -8.23 11.19 10.21
CA LYS A 71 -9.61 11.64 10.40
C LYS A 71 -10.49 10.59 11.08
N GLU A 72 -10.35 9.34 10.67
CA GLU A 72 -11.11 8.23 11.26
C GLU A 72 -10.70 7.98 12.71
N SER A 73 -9.43 8.12 13.07
CA SER A 73 -8.94 7.91 14.42
C SER A 73 -9.57 8.86 15.45
N ASP A 74 -9.80 10.12 15.09
CA ASP A 74 -10.49 11.07 15.96
C ASP A 74 -11.92 10.61 16.27
N GLY A 75 -12.64 10.12 15.27
CA GLY A 75 -13.99 9.58 15.44
C GLY A 75 -14.04 8.29 16.27
N LEU A 76 -12.99 7.47 16.19
CA LEU A 76 -12.84 6.26 17.00
C LEU A 76 -12.60 6.61 18.47
N ASP A 77 -11.72 7.58 18.75
CA ASP A 77 -11.44 8.05 20.11
C ASP A 77 -12.67 8.69 20.77
N GLU A 78 -13.46 9.48 20.03
CA GLU A 78 -14.72 10.06 20.54
C GLU A 78 -15.70 8.97 20.97
N LYS A 79 -15.89 7.92 20.16
CA LYS A 79 -16.77 6.79 20.48
C LYS A 79 -16.26 5.96 21.65
N LEU A 80 -14.94 5.80 21.77
CA LEU A 80 -14.32 5.15 22.93
C LEU A 80 -14.58 5.98 24.21
N SER A 81 -14.32 7.29 24.15
CA SER A 81 -14.57 8.23 25.25
C SER A 81 -16.02 8.16 25.76
N GLU A 82 -17.00 8.04 24.84
CA GLU A 82 -18.41 7.91 25.20
C GLU A 82 -18.67 6.62 25.99
N ILE A 83 -18.10 5.49 25.56
CA ILE A 83 -18.24 4.20 26.25
C ILE A 83 -17.59 4.23 27.62
N LEU A 84 -16.37 4.73 27.73
CA LEU A 84 -15.64 4.83 28.99
C LEU A 84 -16.39 5.70 29.99
N LYS A 85 -16.89 6.86 29.58
CA LYS A 85 -17.68 7.77 30.43
C LYS A 85 -19.00 7.15 30.86
N THR A 86 -19.71 6.48 29.93
CA THR A 86 -21.02 5.86 30.24
C THR A 86 -20.89 4.76 31.28
N ASN A 87 -19.80 3.99 31.22
CA ASN A 87 -19.57 2.87 32.13
C ASN A 87 -18.72 3.24 33.36
N GLY A 88 -18.15 4.45 33.39
CA GLY A 88 -17.29 4.92 34.48
C GLY A 88 -16.02 4.13 34.66
N MET A 89 -15.40 3.70 33.57
CA MET A 89 -14.23 2.80 33.54
C MET A 89 -13.03 3.42 32.87
N SER A 90 -11.86 2.86 33.14
CA SER A 90 -10.58 3.16 32.47
C SER A 90 -10.43 2.40 31.14
N VAL A 91 -9.47 2.83 30.32
CA VAL A 91 -9.09 2.12 29.07
C VAL A 91 -8.65 0.68 29.35
N GLN A 92 -7.87 0.47 30.42
CA GLN A 92 -7.38 -0.86 30.80
C GLN A 92 -8.52 -1.82 31.20
N GLU A 93 -9.52 -1.31 31.96
CA GLU A 93 -10.71 -2.10 32.30
C GLU A 93 -11.55 -2.41 31.05
N PHE A 94 -11.65 -1.49 30.11
CA PHE A 94 -12.29 -1.70 28.83
C PHE A 94 -11.56 -2.77 28.01
N LEU A 95 -10.24 -2.66 27.88
CA LEU A 95 -9.40 -3.63 27.16
C LEU A 95 -9.40 -5.02 27.83
N GLY A 96 -9.65 -5.11 29.13
CA GLY A 96 -9.85 -6.38 29.85
C GLY A 96 -11.22 -7.03 29.61
N SER A 97 -12.17 -6.34 28.96
CA SER A 97 -13.54 -6.81 28.78
C SER A 97 -13.83 -7.15 27.31
N GLU A 98 -13.82 -8.43 26.98
CA GLU A 98 -14.13 -8.92 25.65
C GLU A 98 -15.52 -8.48 25.14
N GLU A 99 -16.51 -8.41 26.03
CA GLU A 99 -17.87 -7.99 25.71
C GLU A 99 -17.94 -6.52 25.31
N LEU A 100 -17.22 -5.65 26.03
CA LEU A 100 -17.16 -4.22 25.74
C LEU A 100 -16.37 -3.95 24.46
N GLN A 101 -15.29 -4.67 24.21
CA GLN A 101 -14.56 -4.61 22.95
C GLN A 101 -15.47 -4.98 21.77
N LYS A 102 -16.21 -6.07 21.85
CA LYS A 102 -17.20 -6.48 20.84
C LYS A 102 -18.29 -5.43 20.62
N SER A 103 -18.77 -4.83 21.69
CA SER A 103 -19.76 -3.75 21.63
C SER A 103 -19.20 -2.52 20.92
N TYR A 104 -17.96 -2.12 21.26
CA TYR A 104 -17.27 -1.00 20.60
C TYR A 104 -17.04 -1.29 19.11
N LEU A 105 -16.48 -2.46 18.77
CA LEU A 105 -16.27 -2.86 17.40
C LEU A 105 -17.57 -2.82 16.59
N SER A 106 -18.68 -3.29 17.16
CA SER A 106 -19.99 -3.24 16.50
C SER A 106 -20.48 -1.80 16.27
N LYS A 107 -20.14 -0.88 17.17
CA LYS A 107 -20.53 0.53 17.08
C LYS A 107 -19.71 1.31 16.04
N VAL A 108 -18.42 0.98 15.89
CA VAL A 108 -17.50 1.66 14.95
C VAL A 108 -17.51 1.07 13.55
N PHE A 109 -17.78 -0.22 13.43
CA PHE A 109 -17.71 -0.98 12.19
C PHE A 109 -18.46 -0.36 11.00
N PRO A 110 -19.74 0.08 11.14
CA PRO A 110 -20.47 0.66 10.01
C PRO A 110 -19.80 1.91 9.43
N GLY A 111 -19.29 2.79 10.29
CA GLY A 111 -18.61 4.02 9.85
C GLY A 111 -17.31 3.73 9.13
N LEU A 112 -16.53 2.75 9.60
CA LEU A 112 -15.28 2.37 8.96
C LEU A 112 -15.51 1.66 7.62
N VAL A 113 -16.58 0.85 7.51
CA VAL A 113 -16.99 0.26 6.22
C VAL A 113 -17.44 1.34 5.24
N GLU A 114 -18.19 2.34 5.71
CA GLU A 114 -18.57 3.49 4.88
C GLU A 114 -17.33 4.25 4.40
N SER A 115 -16.35 4.49 5.25
CA SER A 115 -15.08 5.12 4.88
C SER A 115 -14.28 4.29 3.86
N LEU A 116 -14.34 2.96 3.94
CA LEU A 116 -13.74 2.08 2.93
C LEU A 116 -14.43 2.23 1.57
N GLN A 117 -15.76 2.23 1.54
CA GLN A 117 -16.54 2.35 0.29
C GLN A 117 -16.34 3.68 -0.44
N TYR A 118 -16.21 4.77 0.31
CA TYR A 118 -16.02 6.11 -0.27
C TYR A 118 -14.55 6.53 -0.37
N GLY A 119 -13.66 5.75 0.25
CA GLY A 119 -12.22 5.98 0.24
C GLY A 119 -11.50 5.43 -0.99
N THR A 120 -10.19 5.50 -0.96
CA THR A 120 -9.28 4.96 -1.99
C THR A 120 -8.50 3.74 -1.48
N ALA A 121 -8.77 3.32 -0.24
CA ALA A 121 -8.17 2.10 0.32
C ALA A 121 -8.90 0.86 -0.21
N SER A 122 -8.18 -0.24 -0.37
CA SER A 122 -8.73 -1.55 -0.72
C SER A 122 -9.06 -2.41 0.49
N GLY A 123 -8.80 -1.91 1.71
CA GLY A 123 -9.14 -2.60 2.94
C GLY A 123 -8.99 -1.68 4.15
N ILE A 124 -9.66 -2.05 5.24
CA ILE A 124 -9.60 -1.35 6.52
C ILE A 124 -9.61 -2.36 7.65
N TYR A 125 -8.80 -2.11 8.67
CA TYR A 125 -8.76 -2.95 9.86
C TYR A 125 -8.69 -2.11 11.14
N LEU A 126 -9.14 -2.73 12.23
CA LEU A 126 -9.03 -2.24 13.59
C LEU A 126 -8.70 -3.41 14.50
N ILE A 127 -7.65 -3.28 15.33
CA ILE A 127 -7.18 -4.33 16.24
C ILE A 127 -7.19 -3.76 17.67
N MET A 128 -7.79 -4.52 18.59
CA MET A 128 -7.84 -4.17 20.01
C MET A 128 -6.67 -4.86 20.73
N ALA A 129 -5.61 -4.10 21.02
CA ALA A 129 -4.42 -4.62 21.69
C ALA A 129 -4.64 -4.59 23.20
N ASN A 130 -5.18 -5.66 23.75
CA ASN A 130 -5.51 -5.79 25.17
C ASN A 130 -4.34 -6.25 26.06
N GLU A 131 -3.27 -6.76 25.46
CA GLU A 131 -2.06 -7.23 26.14
C GLU A 131 -0.82 -6.82 25.35
N GLN A 132 0.28 -6.62 26.06
CA GLN A 132 1.57 -6.43 25.39
C GLN A 132 1.92 -7.69 24.62
N PRO A 133 2.46 -7.58 23.40
CA PRO A 133 2.98 -8.72 22.66
C PRO A 133 4.02 -9.43 23.51
N THR A 134 3.70 -10.66 23.92
CA THR A 134 4.61 -11.52 24.70
C THR A 134 5.25 -12.54 23.77
N ASP A 135 6.20 -13.32 24.34
CA ASP A 135 6.82 -14.44 23.62
C ASP A 135 5.84 -15.58 23.25
N GLN A 136 4.59 -15.47 23.62
CA GLN A 136 3.53 -16.44 23.30
C GLN A 136 2.61 -15.88 22.20
N ALA A 137 2.04 -16.79 21.41
CA ALA A 137 1.03 -16.41 20.44
C ALA A 137 -0.16 -15.73 21.14
N ALA A 138 -0.50 -14.53 20.69
CA ALA A 138 -1.60 -13.75 21.23
C ALA A 138 -2.72 -13.62 20.20
N LYS A 139 -3.97 -13.64 20.71
CA LYS A 139 -5.18 -13.42 19.93
C LYS A 139 -5.77 -12.09 20.30
N TYR A 140 -6.00 -11.26 19.28
CA TYR A 140 -6.58 -9.93 19.45
C TYR A 140 -7.92 -9.83 18.76
N GLN A 141 -8.87 -9.22 19.43
CA GLN A 141 -10.14 -8.87 18.84
C GLN A 141 -9.97 -7.73 17.83
N GLY A 142 -10.80 -7.74 16.81
CA GLY A 142 -10.75 -6.70 15.80
C GLY A 142 -11.59 -7.06 14.60
N PHE A 143 -11.34 -6.38 13.50
CA PHE A 143 -11.85 -6.77 12.19
C PHE A 143 -10.91 -6.31 11.08
N PHE A 144 -10.94 -7.03 9.97
CA PHE A 144 -10.37 -6.64 8.70
C PHE A 144 -11.38 -6.88 7.59
N VAL A 145 -11.74 -5.83 6.89
CA VAL A 145 -12.62 -5.85 5.72
C VAL A 145 -11.82 -5.44 4.51
N ARG A 146 -11.90 -6.25 3.47
CA ARG A 146 -11.29 -6.02 2.17
C ARG A 146 -12.35 -5.80 1.10
N ASP A 147 -12.06 -4.89 0.18
CA ASP A 147 -12.77 -4.72 -1.09
C ASP A 147 -12.16 -5.71 -2.10
N SER A 148 -12.97 -6.61 -2.65
CA SER A 148 -12.53 -7.61 -3.62
C SER A 148 -12.39 -7.06 -5.03
N ASP A 149 -12.99 -5.89 -5.32
CA ASP A 149 -12.89 -5.20 -6.60
C ASP A 149 -12.75 -3.67 -6.42
N PRO A 150 -11.61 -3.19 -5.89
CA PRO A 150 -11.42 -1.78 -5.57
C PRO A 150 -11.43 -0.84 -6.79
N GLN A 151 -11.45 -1.39 -8.00
CA GLN A 151 -11.57 -0.61 -9.23
C GLN A 151 -13.02 -0.28 -9.58
N THR A 152 -13.96 -1.06 -9.08
CA THR A 152 -15.38 -0.92 -9.36
C THR A 152 -16.10 -0.40 -8.11
N ARG A 153 -16.45 0.87 -8.09
CA ARG A 153 -17.19 1.44 -6.96
C ARG A 153 -18.66 1.00 -7.01
N ILE A 154 -19.00 0.04 -6.19
CA ILE A 154 -20.37 -0.44 -6.00
C ILE A 154 -20.92 0.17 -4.71
N SER A 155 -22.13 0.72 -4.77
CA SER A 155 -22.81 1.29 -3.59
C SER A 155 -23.38 0.24 -2.61
N SER A 156 -23.17 -1.05 -2.91
CA SER A 156 -23.60 -2.17 -2.07
C SER A 156 -22.36 -2.86 -1.46
N ASN A 157 -22.54 -3.54 -0.32
CA ASN A 157 -21.46 -4.28 0.36
C ASN A 157 -21.15 -5.64 -0.29
N THR A 158 -21.60 -5.90 -1.54
CA THR A 158 -21.51 -7.21 -2.17
C THR A 158 -20.11 -7.61 -2.61
N ASP A 159 -19.23 -6.64 -2.77
CA ASP A 159 -17.81 -6.76 -3.10
C ASP A 159 -16.90 -6.70 -1.86
N LEU A 160 -17.48 -6.46 -0.68
CA LEU A 160 -16.74 -6.48 0.55
C LEU A 160 -16.65 -7.89 1.15
N LEU A 161 -15.49 -8.22 1.68
CA LEU A 161 -15.20 -9.48 2.34
C LEU A 161 -14.65 -9.23 3.75
N LEU A 162 -15.23 -9.88 4.76
CA LEU A 162 -14.67 -9.91 6.11
C LEU A 162 -13.63 -11.05 6.16
N GLU A 163 -12.36 -10.70 6.32
CA GLU A 163 -11.27 -11.66 6.49
C GLU A 163 -11.00 -11.99 7.96
N ARG A 164 -11.10 -10.99 8.83
CA ARG A 164 -10.93 -11.15 10.29
C ARG A 164 -12.09 -10.48 11.00
N GLY A 165 -12.50 -11.05 12.12
CA GLY A 165 -13.48 -10.45 13.01
C GLY A 165 -14.74 -11.29 13.23
N ASN A 166 -15.60 -10.82 14.12
CA ASN A 166 -16.82 -11.50 14.46
C ASN A 166 -17.80 -11.54 13.26
N LYS A 167 -18.32 -12.73 12.94
CA LYS A 167 -19.34 -12.95 11.87
C LYS A 167 -20.54 -12.02 11.99
N GLN A 168 -20.91 -11.63 13.21
CA GLN A 168 -22.06 -10.75 13.43
C GLN A 168 -21.83 -9.35 12.82
N LEU A 169 -20.58 -8.88 12.74
CA LEU A 169 -20.22 -7.64 12.04
C LEU A 169 -20.59 -7.74 10.55
N ALA A 170 -20.15 -8.82 9.91
CA ALA A 170 -20.47 -9.07 8.49
C ALA A 170 -21.97 -9.16 8.25
N HIS A 171 -22.68 -9.93 9.09
CA HIS A 171 -24.13 -10.07 8.99
C HIS A 171 -24.87 -8.73 9.14
N SER A 172 -24.42 -7.84 10.01
CA SER A 172 -25.09 -6.56 10.25
C SER A 172 -25.12 -5.64 9.03
N LEU A 173 -24.13 -5.79 8.11
CA LEU A 173 -24.01 -4.99 6.89
C LEU A 173 -24.15 -5.82 5.60
N SER A 174 -24.54 -7.08 5.70
CA SER A 174 -24.65 -8.01 4.55
C SER A 174 -23.33 -8.16 3.79
N ILE A 175 -22.21 -8.17 4.51
CA ILE A 175 -20.87 -8.42 3.98
C ILE A 175 -20.64 -9.94 3.97
N SER A 176 -20.00 -10.45 2.92
CA SER A 176 -19.63 -11.87 2.82
C SER A 176 -18.38 -12.17 3.68
N LEU A 177 -18.27 -13.42 4.13
CA LEU A 177 -17.03 -13.88 4.76
C LEU A 177 -16.04 -14.28 3.68
N ASP A 178 -14.76 -13.96 3.89
CA ASP A 178 -13.68 -14.48 3.06
C ASP A 178 -13.48 -15.99 3.29
N ASN A 179 -12.90 -16.67 2.31
CA ASN A 179 -12.58 -18.10 2.41
C ASN A 179 -11.54 -18.41 3.50
N ALA A 180 -10.63 -17.47 3.77
CA ALA A 180 -9.62 -17.53 4.82
C ALA A 180 -10.07 -16.82 6.11
N TRP A 181 -11.39 -16.68 6.31
CA TRP A 181 -11.93 -15.98 7.47
C TRP A 181 -11.51 -16.61 8.81
N SER A 182 -11.15 -15.75 9.76
CA SER A 182 -10.90 -16.08 11.16
C SER A 182 -11.61 -15.09 12.08
N SER A 183 -12.00 -15.52 13.30
CA SER A 183 -12.69 -14.66 14.26
C SER A 183 -11.79 -13.59 14.88
N ASP A 184 -10.49 -13.82 14.91
CA ASP A 184 -9.51 -13.01 15.64
C ASP A 184 -8.24 -12.83 14.80
N PHE A 185 -7.44 -11.81 15.17
CA PHE A 185 -6.07 -11.71 14.71
C PHE A 185 -5.18 -12.58 15.60
N GLU A 186 -4.33 -13.40 14.99
CA GLU A 186 -3.40 -14.27 15.69
C GLU A 186 -1.97 -13.92 15.28
N PHE A 187 -1.20 -13.38 16.23
CA PHE A 187 0.19 -13.02 16.04
C PHE A 187 1.10 -13.97 16.82
N GLN A 188 2.20 -14.39 16.22
CA GLN A 188 3.17 -15.28 16.85
C GLN A 188 4.21 -14.44 17.60
N GLY A 189 4.26 -14.57 18.96
CA GLY A 189 5.03 -13.68 19.81
C GLY A 189 6.55 -13.71 19.64
N ASN A 190 7.16 -14.86 19.34
CA ASN A 190 8.61 -15.01 19.29
C ASN A 190 9.25 -14.86 17.91
N GLU A 191 8.46 -14.97 16.86
CA GLU A 191 8.90 -14.77 15.49
C GLU A 191 8.06 -13.65 14.89
N VAL A 192 8.47 -12.40 15.13
CA VAL A 192 7.88 -11.25 14.43
C VAL A 192 8.13 -11.48 12.95
N ARG A 193 7.09 -11.92 12.26
CA ARG A 193 7.11 -12.03 10.80
C ARG A 193 7.05 -10.62 10.23
N ALA A 194 7.72 -10.39 9.12
CA ALA A 194 7.57 -9.13 8.39
C ALA A 194 6.09 -8.83 8.05
N SER A 195 5.28 -9.89 7.87
CA SER A 195 3.82 -9.79 7.70
C SER A 195 3.08 -9.20 8.90
N ASP A 196 3.65 -9.23 10.10
CA ASP A 196 3.04 -8.76 11.34
C ASP A 196 3.54 -7.35 11.73
N ASP A 197 4.51 -6.81 11.00
CA ASP A 197 5.10 -5.48 11.24
C ASP A 197 4.07 -4.35 11.21
N PHE A 198 3.00 -4.50 10.43
CA PHE A 198 1.91 -3.53 10.38
C PHE A 198 1.20 -3.34 11.73
N PHE A 199 1.24 -4.34 12.60
CA PHE A 199 0.72 -4.28 13.98
C PHE A 199 1.83 -3.93 14.98
N TYR A 200 2.95 -4.68 14.97
CA TYR A 200 3.99 -4.54 16.00
C TYR A 200 4.72 -3.20 15.96
N LYS A 201 5.06 -2.70 14.78
CA LYS A 201 5.85 -1.47 14.65
C LYS A 201 5.14 -0.23 15.25
N PRO A 202 3.90 0.10 14.87
CA PRO A 202 3.22 1.24 15.48
C PRO A 202 2.91 1.01 16.96
N TYR A 203 2.59 -0.22 17.37
CA TYR A 203 2.33 -0.55 18.76
C TYR A 203 3.57 -0.36 19.65
N LEU A 204 4.73 -0.92 19.25
CA LEU A 204 5.97 -0.76 19.99
C LEU A 204 6.47 0.69 19.99
N ALA A 205 6.31 1.41 18.88
CA ALA A 205 6.63 2.83 18.82
C ALA A 205 5.80 3.65 19.81
N ALA A 206 4.52 3.35 19.98
CA ALA A 206 3.66 4.04 20.93
C ALA A 206 4.03 3.73 22.40
N LEU A 207 4.50 2.52 22.69
CA LEU A 207 5.02 2.18 24.01
C LEU A 207 6.32 2.91 24.35
N GLU A 208 7.20 3.10 23.36
CA GLU A 208 8.50 3.75 23.52
C GLU A 208 8.38 5.27 23.57
N TYR A 209 7.52 5.86 22.72
CA TYR A 209 7.39 7.31 22.50
C TYR A 209 6.03 7.84 22.95
N LYS A 210 5.69 7.66 24.23
CA LYS A 210 4.36 7.97 24.82
C LYS A 210 3.89 9.42 24.65
N ASP A 211 4.83 10.37 24.54
CA ASP A 211 4.52 11.80 24.35
C ASP A 211 4.45 12.21 22.88
N SER A 212 4.62 11.28 21.96
CA SER A 212 4.60 11.57 20.53
C SER A 212 3.19 11.64 20.00
N ASN A 213 3.02 12.43 18.94
CA ASN A 213 1.75 12.50 18.24
C ASN A 213 1.53 11.18 17.48
N MET A 214 0.30 10.70 17.45
CA MET A 214 -0.11 9.48 16.73
C MET A 214 0.38 9.44 15.27
N VAL A 215 0.42 10.61 14.62
CA VAL A 215 0.93 10.76 13.25
C VAL A 215 2.39 10.37 13.12
N ASP A 216 3.21 10.72 14.10
CA ASP A 216 4.65 10.44 14.11
C ASP A 216 4.94 8.97 14.40
N LEU A 217 3.95 8.24 14.91
CA LEU A 217 4.01 6.81 15.23
C LEU A 217 3.45 5.93 14.12
N GLY A 218 2.99 6.53 13.01
CA GLY A 218 2.44 5.82 11.87
C GLY A 218 3.50 5.01 11.12
N TYR A 219 3.12 3.84 10.63
CA TYR A 219 4.00 2.92 9.94
C TYR A 219 3.42 2.44 8.60
N TRP A 220 4.22 2.55 7.54
CA TRP A 220 3.96 1.91 6.27
C TRP A 220 4.67 0.56 6.24
N ALA A 221 3.90 -0.52 6.18
CA ALA A 221 4.47 -1.86 6.10
C ALA A 221 5.05 -2.13 4.71
N GLU A 222 6.10 -2.96 4.65
CA GLU A 222 6.53 -3.57 3.41
C GLU A 222 5.41 -4.44 2.82
N PRO A 223 5.40 -4.68 1.50
CA PRO A 223 4.41 -5.58 0.91
C PRO A 223 4.41 -6.95 1.59
N PHE A 224 3.25 -7.41 2.02
CA PHE A 224 3.09 -8.70 2.68
C PHE A 224 1.77 -9.37 2.28
N ILE A 225 1.70 -10.68 2.54
CA ILE A 225 0.49 -11.49 2.40
C ILE A 225 0.00 -11.82 3.80
N LEU A 226 -1.26 -11.50 4.11
CA LEU A 226 -1.81 -11.71 5.47
C LEU A 226 -1.93 -13.19 5.82
N GLU A 227 -2.21 -14.04 4.84
CA GLU A 227 -2.20 -15.51 4.95
C GLU A 227 -1.88 -16.16 3.60
N ASP A 228 -1.18 -17.31 3.67
CA ASP A 228 -0.96 -18.19 2.52
C ASP A 228 -2.29 -18.84 2.10
N ASN A 229 -3.13 -18.09 1.42
CA ASN A 229 -4.28 -18.66 0.75
C ASN A 229 -3.88 -19.02 -0.67
N TYR A 230 -3.78 -20.32 -0.97
CA TYR A 230 -3.36 -20.86 -2.27
C TYR A 230 -4.21 -20.36 -3.46
N MET A 231 -5.35 -19.73 -3.21
CA MET A 231 -6.25 -19.26 -4.25
C MET A 231 -6.20 -17.75 -4.51
N ASP A 232 -5.66 -16.95 -3.58
CA ASP A 232 -5.78 -15.50 -3.67
C ASP A 232 -4.63 -14.80 -2.93
N ASN A 233 -3.41 -14.91 -3.48
CA ASN A 233 -2.22 -14.26 -2.95
C ASN A 233 -2.23 -12.77 -3.32
N HIS A 234 -2.92 -11.95 -2.52
CA HIS A 234 -2.86 -10.50 -2.67
C HIS A 234 -1.78 -9.94 -1.77
N GLU A 235 -0.75 -9.36 -2.39
CA GLU A 235 0.21 -8.53 -1.68
C GLU A 235 -0.46 -7.22 -1.27
N MET A 236 -0.30 -6.87 0.00
CA MET A 236 -0.85 -5.64 0.58
C MET A 236 0.26 -4.73 1.05
N ILE A 237 0.04 -3.44 0.90
CA ILE A 237 0.79 -2.38 1.59
C ILE A 237 -0.19 -1.73 2.55
N THR A 238 0.15 -1.69 3.83
CA THR A 238 -0.71 -1.10 4.86
C THR A 238 -0.08 0.14 5.46
N TYR A 239 -0.92 1.09 5.83
CA TYR A 239 -0.58 2.17 6.73
C TYR A 239 -1.31 1.96 8.05
N SER A 240 -0.55 1.91 9.13
CA SER A 240 -1.05 1.64 10.48
C SER A 240 -0.69 2.76 11.43
N VAL A 241 -1.59 3.10 12.32
CA VAL A 241 -1.35 4.05 13.42
C VAL A 241 -1.80 3.43 14.72
N PRO A 242 -1.11 3.67 15.85
CA PRO A 242 -1.63 3.32 17.16
C PRO A 242 -2.78 4.28 17.51
N LEU A 243 -3.84 3.78 18.10
CA LEU A 243 -4.89 4.63 18.64
C LEU A 243 -4.57 4.92 20.10
N LEU A 244 -4.43 6.21 20.41
CA LEU A 244 -4.10 6.69 21.74
C LEU A 244 -5.30 7.40 22.35
N HIS A 245 -5.72 6.96 23.55
CA HIS A 245 -6.70 7.65 24.35
C HIS A 245 -6.03 8.26 25.58
N ASN A 246 -5.96 9.60 25.66
CA ASN A 246 -5.24 10.33 26.73
C ASN A 246 -3.78 9.88 26.93
N GLY A 247 -3.09 9.45 25.87
CA GLY A 247 -1.71 8.95 25.91
C GLY A 247 -1.57 7.48 26.31
N GLU A 248 -2.68 6.73 26.49
CA GLU A 248 -2.73 5.27 26.64
C GLU A 248 -3.08 4.61 25.30
N ILE A 249 -2.46 3.44 25.01
CA ILE A 249 -2.72 2.67 23.80
C ILE A 249 -3.94 1.80 24.03
#